data_3929c90543daa05186bc14371f4b6de9
#
_entry.id   3929c90543daa05186bc14371f4b6de9
#
_cell.length_a   1.000
_cell.length_b   1.000
_cell.length_c   1.000
_cell.angle_alpha   90.00
_cell.angle_beta   90.00
_cell.angle_gamma   90.00
#
_symmetry.space_group_name_H-M   'P 1'
#
loop_
_entity.id
_entity.type
_entity.pdbx_description
1 polymer ?
#
loop_
_entity_poly.entity_id
_entity_poly.type
_entity_poly.pdbx_seq_one_letter_code
_entity_poly.pdbx_strand_id
1 'polypeptide(L)'
;LAIGLPAIPVGAQDGVWALSSHRITNAPAKVQVAPAPMTREYPATKLKWTPVNTPGDLIHAGIGNHTSAAYYRLKLAFDSGTQRYSIRLGEISDRDQVYFNGEPMASTGTWDAVSPQAYDRIRVYDLPVNAGTGPHELIVQVRNDNNDELGIYRGQIEAGPSRLIWKKYYLEMTAQLALLSAYLTTALYFLFLFVRRRVEREYLYFGLFLVFLVVYHFFRTQLKFELPVEFAPMKKAQYVALVGMVPLFYFFLDAFFRPSRRAFRWTRKALTVLLLLPATGLGLIFLSDRATSWEIWNQRLIQPSWIPFVLACLAILLTNLRKRDARLMILGFLTLLVATILDVLQSQALTNLPTLTPIGLAVFNLGIAGVLANRFVRLNQELALNNESIRRFVPAGFLNLLGREDITATSLGDQVAIDEIAVMFTDIREFTTRSETMTPAENFAFINSYYKRVGPIIRNHDGFIDKYLGDGFMALFPKGAATALAAAIEMQDTLKAYNGFRIQRGYRPIQVGVGIHSG
;
A
#
# COMPACT_ATOMS: atom_id res chain seq x y z
N LEU A 1 -18.04 -17.61 3.28
CA LEU A 1 -17.71 -17.29 4.67
C LEU A 1 -18.56 -18.19 5.58
N ALA A 2 -18.16 -19.49 5.72
CA ALA A 2 -18.70 -20.36 6.74
C ALA A 2 -17.79 -20.24 7.96
N ILE A 3 -18.28 -19.59 9.00
CA ILE A 3 -17.69 -19.59 10.33
C ILE A 3 -17.87 -21.02 10.86
N GLY A 4 -16.83 -21.86 10.67
CA GLY A 4 -16.78 -23.19 11.25
C GLY A 4 -16.60 -23.07 12.76
N LEU A 5 -17.62 -23.46 13.52
CA LEU A 5 -17.50 -23.72 14.94
C LEU A 5 -16.36 -24.71 15.19
N PRO A 6 -15.55 -24.55 16.25
CA PRO A 6 -14.48 -25.49 16.56
C PRO A 6 -15.05 -26.87 16.80
N ALA A 7 -14.57 -27.85 16.01
CA ALA A 7 -14.93 -29.25 16.23
C ALA A 7 -14.48 -29.68 17.63
N ILE A 8 -15.39 -30.15 18.45
CA ILE A 8 -15.12 -30.79 19.74
C ILE A 8 -14.13 -31.94 19.47
N PRO A 9 -12.97 -32.01 20.15
CA PRO A 9 -12.06 -33.11 19.96
C PRO A 9 -12.76 -34.42 20.34
N VAL A 10 -12.92 -35.31 19.36
CA VAL A 10 -13.33 -36.69 19.64
C VAL A 10 -12.22 -37.34 20.46
N GLY A 11 -12.48 -37.67 21.71
CA GLY A 11 -11.51 -38.12 22.68
C GLY A 11 -10.66 -39.27 22.18
N ALA A 12 -9.36 -39.15 22.41
CA ALA A 12 -8.43 -40.26 22.30
C ALA A 12 -8.73 -41.23 23.43
N GLN A 13 -9.46 -42.33 23.15
CA GLN A 13 -9.46 -43.49 24.03
C GLN A 13 -8.03 -44.10 23.97
N ASP A 14 -7.42 -44.26 25.12
CA ASP A 14 -6.09 -44.88 25.30
C ASP A 14 -4.87 -44.13 24.65
N GLY A 15 -4.93 -42.81 24.43
CA GLY A 15 -3.80 -42.03 23.89
C GLY A 15 -3.50 -42.27 22.41
N VAL A 16 -4.42 -42.92 21.68
CA VAL A 16 -4.33 -43.14 20.24
C VAL A 16 -5.16 -42.07 19.50
N TRP A 17 -4.53 -41.39 18.55
CA TRP A 17 -5.17 -40.39 17.71
C TRP A 17 -5.84 -41.03 16.50
N ALA A 18 -7.19 -41.08 16.53
CA ALA A 18 -8.00 -41.61 15.45
C ALA A 18 -8.10 -40.61 14.28
N LEU A 19 -7.63 -41.02 13.11
CA LEU A 19 -7.67 -40.22 11.88
C LEU A 19 -8.92 -40.57 11.07
N SER A 20 -9.58 -39.53 10.58
CA SER A 20 -10.80 -39.66 9.77
C SER A 20 -10.50 -39.69 8.29
N SER A 21 -11.14 -40.59 7.53
CA SER A 21 -11.09 -40.67 6.07
C SER A 21 -11.87 -39.53 5.37
N HIS A 22 -12.67 -38.76 6.11
CA HIS A 22 -13.55 -37.74 5.52
C HIS A 22 -13.22 -36.31 5.91
N ARG A 23 -12.40 -36.10 6.96
CA ARG A 23 -12.09 -34.77 7.48
C ARG A 23 -10.66 -34.68 8.02
N ILE A 24 -10.19 -33.45 8.16
CA ILE A 24 -8.94 -33.14 8.89
C ILE A 24 -9.24 -33.24 10.39
N THR A 25 -8.35 -33.92 11.11
CA THR A 25 -8.43 -34.10 12.56
C THR A 25 -7.21 -33.46 13.21
N ASN A 26 -7.43 -32.69 14.29
CA ASN A 26 -6.34 -32.08 15.06
C ASN A 26 -5.76 -33.09 16.04
N ALA A 27 -4.45 -33.02 16.30
CA ALA A 27 -3.78 -33.83 17.30
C ALA A 27 -4.34 -33.57 18.72
N PRO A 28 -4.20 -34.53 19.63
CA PRO A 28 -4.47 -34.31 21.04
C PRO A 28 -3.71 -33.08 21.57
N ALA A 29 -4.32 -32.35 22.52
CA ALA A 29 -3.72 -31.18 23.13
C ALA A 29 -2.36 -31.46 23.79
N LYS A 30 -2.15 -32.71 24.24
CA LYS A 30 -0.88 -33.18 24.80
C LYS A 30 -0.31 -34.30 23.97
N VAL A 31 0.95 -34.13 23.56
CA VAL A 31 1.76 -35.09 22.81
C VAL A 31 2.90 -35.57 23.71
N GLN A 32 3.29 -36.83 23.58
CA GLN A 32 4.40 -37.39 24.35
C GLN A 32 5.74 -36.96 23.76
N VAL A 33 6.69 -36.52 24.60
CA VAL A 33 8.02 -36.06 24.23
C VAL A 33 9.07 -36.68 25.12
N ALA A 34 10.27 -36.88 24.55
CA ALA A 34 11.44 -37.33 25.28
C ALA A 34 12.72 -36.64 24.73
N PRO A 35 13.78 -36.47 25.54
CA PRO A 35 15.08 -36.03 25.02
C PRO A 35 15.59 -36.97 23.94
N ALA A 36 16.24 -36.40 22.91
CA ALA A 36 16.85 -37.16 21.82
C ALA A 36 18.36 -36.94 21.76
N PRO A 37 19.16 -37.89 21.22
CA PRO A 37 20.56 -37.68 20.90
C PRO A 37 20.69 -36.67 19.74
N MET A 38 21.88 -36.10 19.63
CA MET A 38 22.25 -35.23 18.51
C MET A 38 22.43 -35.97 17.19
N THR A 39 22.61 -37.29 17.25
CA THR A 39 22.67 -38.19 16.10
C THR A 39 21.28 -38.53 15.58
N ARG A 40 21.19 -38.85 14.29
CA ARG A 40 19.92 -39.22 13.64
C ARG A 40 19.63 -40.69 13.93
N GLU A 41 18.86 -40.94 14.98
CA GLU A 41 18.57 -42.28 15.47
C GLU A 41 17.11 -42.48 15.81
N TYR A 42 16.61 -43.75 15.63
CA TYR A 42 15.32 -44.13 16.18
C TYR A 42 15.42 -44.31 17.71
N PRO A 43 14.43 -43.91 18.51
CA PRO A 43 14.51 -43.95 19.96
C PRO A 43 14.71 -45.36 20.51
N ALA A 44 15.58 -45.49 21.50
CA ALA A 44 15.72 -46.73 22.27
C ALA A 44 14.43 -47.11 23.00
N THR A 45 14.22 -48.41 23.22
CA THR A 45 12.96 -48.97 23.76
C THR A 45 12.55 -48.48 25.17
N LYS A 46 13.47 -47.83 25.93
CA LYS A 46 13.24 -47.41 27.33
C LYS A 46 13.40 -45.89 27.52
N LEU A 47 12.67 -45.06 26.75
CA LEU A 47 12.66 -43.63 27.01
C LEU A 47 11.53 -43.25 27.99
N LYS A 48 11.82 -42.28 28.87
CA LYS A 48 10.81 -41.65 29.71
C LYS A 48 10.06 -40.60 28.93
N TRP A 49 8.85 -40.92 28.54
CA TRP A 49 7.97 -40.01 27.79
C TRP A 49 7.22 -39.05 28.72
N THR A 50 7.25 -37.77 28.41
CA THR A 50 6.55 -36.70 29.16
C THR A 50 5.49 -36.08 28.27
N PRO A 51 4.24 -35.91 28.75
CA PRO A 51 3.20 -35.23 27.97
C PRO A 51 3.44 -33.72 27.97
N VAL A 52 3.42 -33.10 26.78
CA VAL A 52 3.58 -31.65 26.59
C VAL A 52 2.47 -31.09 25.72
N ASN A 53 2.15 -29.83 25.93
CA ASN A 53 1.21 -29.12 25.07
C ASN A 53 1.86 -28.82 23.72
N THR A 54 1.12 -29.02 22.62
CA THR A 54 1.56 -28.69 21.26
C THR A 54 0.52 -27.83 20.57
N PRO A 55 0.91 -26.79 19.80
CA PRO A 55 2.30 -26.32 19.63
C PRO A 55 2.87 -25.68 20.90
N GLY A 56 4.19 -25.72 21.04
CA GLY A 56 4.89 -25.12 22.17
C GLY A 56 6.40 -25.38 22.11
N ASP A 57 7.16 -24.48 22.72
CA ASP A 57 8.59 -24.63 22.82
C ASP A 57 8.96 -25.59 23.96
N LEU A 58 9.73 -26.63 23.65
CA LEU A 58 10.15 -27.66 24.59
C LEU A 58 11.15 -27.14 25.62
N ILE A 59 11.94 -26.13 25.30
CA ILE A 59 12.90 -25.52 26.24
C ILE A 59 12.13 -24.85 27.37
N HIS A 60 11.10 -24.07 27.04
CA HIS A 60 10.21 -23.46 28.03
C HIS A 60 9.38 -24.47 28.83
N ALA A 61 9.13 -25.65 28.27
CA ALA A 61 8.47 -26.76 28.97
C ALA A 61 9.41 -27.56 29.90
N GLY A 62 10.69 -27.17 29.99
CA GLY A 62 11.70 -27.84 30.83
C GLY A 62 12.24 -29.13 30.23
N ILE A 63 11.95 -29.38 28.96
CA ILE A 63 12.43 -30.56 28.22
C ILE A 63 13.51 -30.06 27.27
N GLY A 64 14.76 -30.35 27.53
CA GLY A 64 15.83 -29.95 26.63
C GLY A 64 16.80 -28.90 27.18
N ASN A 65 16.75 -28.58 28.46
CA ASN A 65 17.73 -27.64 29.10
C ASN A 65 19.21 -28.01 28.88
N HIS A 66 19.50 -29.19 28.30
CA HIS A 66 20.85 -29.66 28.00
C HIS A 66 20.96 -30.38 26.64
N THR A 67 19.87 -30.45 25.84
CA THR A 67 19.89 -31.15 24.54
C THR A 67 19.22 -30.29 23.48
N SER A 68 19.92 -30.07 22.37
CA SER A 68 19.34 -29.37 21.20
C SER A 68 18.49 -30.33 20.33
N ALA A 69 18.03 -31.45 20.87
CA ALA A 69 17.24 -32.45 20.16
C ALA A 69 16.16 -33.09 21.05
N ALA A 70 15.03 -33.43 20.46
CA ALA A 70 13.92 -34.10 21.15
C ALA A 70 13.17 -35.04 20.20
N TYR A 71 12.48 -36.02 20.78
CA TYR A 71 11.52 -36.90 20.09
C TYR A 71 10.10 -36.49 20.43
N TYR A 72 9.22 -36.40 19.42
CA TYR A 72 7.78 -36.41 19.56
C TYR A 72 7.24 -37.78 19.21
N ARG A 73 6.28 -38.26 19.98
CA ARG A 73 5.63 -39.57 19.78
C ARG A 73 4.11 -39.35 19.59
N LEU A 74 3.62 -39.86 18.47
CA LEU A 74 2.20 -39.86 18.12
C LEU A 74 1.76 -41.27 17.82
N LYS A 75 0.72 -41.77 18.49
CA LYS A 75 0.08 -43.03 18.15
C LYS A 75 -1.13 -42.74 17.27
N LEU A 76 -1.17 -43.31 16.08
CA LEU A 76 -2.17 -43.06 15.04
C LEU A 76 -2.99 -44.33 14.80
N ALA A 77 -4.29 -44.18 14.54
CA ALA A 77 -5.14 -45.23 14.00
C ALA A 77 -5.94 -44.68 12.81
N PHE A 78 -5.97 -45.41 11.72
CA PHE A 78 -6.69 -45.03 10.51
C PHE A 78 -8.09 -45.69 10.53
N ASP A 79 -9.10 -44.96 10.08
CA ASP A 79 -10.46 -45.49 9.91
C ASP A 79 -10.61 -46.26 8.57
N SER A 80 -9.65 -46.14 7.65
CA SER A 80 -9.61 -46.88 6.39
C SER A 80 -8.15 -47.21 6.00
N GLY A 81 -7.89 -48.47 5.70
CA GLY A 81 -6.56 -48.96 5.28
C GLY A 81 -6.24 -48.69 3.81
N THR A 82 -7.19 -48.22 3.00
CA THR A 82 -6.99 -48.05 1.55
C THR A 82 -6.81 -46.60 1.14
N GLN A 83 -7.06 -45.65 2.02
CA GLN A 83 -6.94 -44.23 1.75
C GLN A 83 -5.53 -43.71 2.03
N ARG A 84 -5.12 -42.68 1.25
CA ARG A 84 -3.87 -41.94 1.52
C ARG A 84 -4.11 -40.88 2.58
N TYR A 85 -3.28 -40.88 3.60
CA TYR A 85 -3.28 -39.92 4.68
C TYR A 85 -2.03 -39.07 4.64
N SER A 86 -2.12 -37.82 5.08
CA SER A 86 -0.98 -36.94 5.30
C SER A 86 -1.07 -36.31 6.67
N ILE A 87 0.08 -35.95 7.22
CA ILE A 87 0.20 -35.22 8.47
C ILE A 87 0.88 -33.88 8.22
N ARG A 88 0.32 -32.83 8.84
CA ARG A 88 0.88 -31.49 8.89
C ARG A 88 1.34 -31.25 10.32
N LEU A 89 2.65 -31.01 10.51
CA LEU A 89 3.28 -30.89 11.82
C LEU A 89 3.48 -29.45 12.30
N GLY A 90 3.09 -28.46 11.49
CA GLY A 90 3.37 -27.06 11.80
C GLY A 90 4.82 -26.65 11.51
N GLU A 91 5.27 -25.55 12.14
CA GLU A 91 6.64 -25.06 12.02
C GLU A 91 7.53 -25.75 13.05
N ILE A 92 8.58 -26.40 12.58
CA ILE A 92 9.55 -27.13 13.41
C ILE A 92 10.88 -26.37 13.40
N SER A 93 11.44 -26.14 14.57
CA SER A 93 12.72 -25.51 14.76
C SER A 93 13.80 -26.59 15.01
N ASP A 94 14.79 -26.85 14.15
CA ASP A 94 15.07 -26.29 12.81
C ASP A 94 14.98 -27.42 11.75
N ARG A 95 15.34 -28.64 12.13
CA ARG A 95 15.46 -29.86 11.31
C ARG A 95 14.66 -30.98 11.93
N ASP A 96 14.21 -31.90 11.11
CA ASP A 96 13.47 -33.05 11.58
C ASP A 96 13.76 -34.32 10.77
N GLN A 97 13.59 -35.45 11.44
CA GLN A 97 13.55 -36.80 10.87
C GLN A 97 12.28 -37.48 11.37
N VAL A 98 11.46 -37.96 10.46
CA VAL A 98 10.23 -38.66 10.76
C VAL A 98 10.40 -40.15 10.54
N TYR A 99 9.97 -40.93 11.54
CA TYR A 99 9.92 -42.38 11.50
C TYR A 99 8.48 -42.86 11.61
N PHE A 100 8.12 -43.83 10.79
CA PHE A 100 6.82 -44.48 10.82
C PHE A 100 6.98 -45.97 11.11
N ASN A 101 6.46 -46.46 12.23
CA ASN A 101 6.61 -47.81 12.73
C ASN A 101 8.09 -48.29 12.78
N GLY A 102 9.00 -47.39 13.15
CA GLY A 102 10.45 -47.68 13.24
C GLY A 102 11.25 -47.38 11.98
N GLU A 103 10.62 -47.28 10.83
CA GLU A 103 11.30 -47.04 9.57
C GLU A 103 11.39 -45.51 9.25
N PRO A 104 12.56 -45.03 8.77
CA PRO A 104 12.69 -43.63 8.39
C PRO A 104 11.82 -43.32 7.16
N MET A 105 10.96 -42.32 7.27
CA MET A 105 9.97 -41.97 6.24
C MET A 105 10.31 -40.67 5.51
N ALA A 106 10.62 -39.62 6.25
CA ALA A 106 10.83 -38.30 5.69
C ALA A 106 11.74 -37.44 6.57
N SER A 107 12.40 -36.45 5.99
CA SER A 107 13.23 -35.50 6.73
C SER A 107 13.25 -34.13 6.10
N THR A 108 13.48 -33.09 6.91
CA THR A 108 13.73 -31.73 6.46
C THR A 108 15.03 -31.22 7.05
N GLY A 109 15.84 -30.58 6.19
CA GLY A 109 17.15 -30.03 6.54
C GLY A 109 18.28 -31.09 6.57
N THR A 110 19.51 -30.59 6.44
CA THR A 110 20.72 -31.38 6.53
C THR A 110 21.12 -31.50 8.00
N TRP A 111 21.23 -32.74 8.52
CA TRP A 111 21.37 -32.97 9.97
C TRP A 111 22.60 -32.32 10.59
N ASP A 112 23.73 -32.31 9.87
CA ASP A 112 25.01 -31.77 10.34
C ASP A 112 25.31 -30.33 9.90
N ALA A 113 24.35 -29.64 9.32
CA ALA A 113 24.53 -28.25 8.90
C ALA A 113 24.75 -27.31 10.09
N VAL A 114 25.67 -26.38 9.96
CA VAL A 114 26.01 -25.38 10.98
C VAL A 114 25.03 -24.19 10.95
N SER A 115 24.52 -23.84 9.76
CA SER A 115 23.59 -22.73 9.55
C SER A 115 22.13 -23.14 9.72
N PRO A 116 21.23 -22.20 10.04
CA PRO A 116 19.78 -22.44 10.05
C PRO A 116 19.31 -22.95 8.69
N GLN A 117 18.43 -23.95 8.69
CA GLN A 117 17.94 -24.59 7.45
C GLN A 117 16.47 -24.25 7.16
N ALA A 118 15.60 -24.40 8.14
CA ALA A 118 14.17 -24.35 7.88
C ALA A 118 13.32 -24.15 9.15
N TYR A 119 13.77 -23.35 10.12
CA TYR A 119 13.10 -23.25 11.42
C TYR A 119 11.66 -22.72 11.34
N ASP A 120 11.26 -22.03 10.27
CA ASP A 120 9.90 -21.53 10.05
C ASP A 120 9.18 -22.23 8.87
N ARG A 121 9.64 -23.40 8.45
CA ARG A 121 8.97 -24.23 7.44
C ARG A 121 7.87 -25.06 8.07
N ILE A 122 6.68 -25.05 7.48
CA ILE A 122 5.59 -25.95 7.81
C ILE A 122 5.92 -27.33 7.19
N ARG A 123 5.86 -28.39 8.01
CA ARG A 123 6.07 -29.76 7.54
C ARG A 123 4.76 -30.39 7.16
N VAL A 124 4.72 -30.96 5.95
CA VAL A 124 3.60 -31.79 5.49
C VAL A 124 4.19 -33.06 4.90
N TYR A 125 3.83 -34.20 5.46
CA TYR A 125 4.33 -35.49 5.04
C TYR A 125 3.19 -36.44 4.71
N ASP A 126 3.35 -37.17 3.60
CA ASP A 126 2.42 -38.25 3.24
C ASP A 126 2.78 -39.51 4.04
N LEU A 127 1.79 -40.09 4.68
CA LEU A 127 1.95 -41.33 5.43
C LEU A 127 1.96 -42.53 4.45
N PRO A 128 2.65 -43.65 4.80
CA PRO A 128 2.76 -44.83 3.92
C PRO A 128 1.38 -45.35 3.52
N VAL A 129 1.18 -45.66 2.26
CA VAL A 129 -0.04 -46.27 1.72
C VAL A 129 -0.14 -47.70 2.21
N ASN A 130 -1.36 -48.13 2.54
CA ASN A 130 -1.64 -49.51 3.00
C ASN A 130 -1.07 -49.85 4.39
N ALA A 131 -0.91 -48.88 5.26
CA ALA A 131 -0.49 -49.08 6.62
C ALA A 131 -1.44 -49.95 7.47
N GLY A 132 -2.68 -50.18 6.98
CA GLY A 132 -3.72 -50.91 7.74
C GLY A 132 -4.50 -49.98 8.67
N THR A 133 -5.46 -50.54 9.39
CA THR A 133 -6.31 -49.81 10.35
C THR A 133 -5.84 -49.92 11.81
N GLY A 134 -4.78 -50.71 12.07
CA GLY A 134 -4.23 -50.91 13.41
C GLY A 134 -3.51 -49.66 13.97
N PRO A 135 -3.11 -49.74 15.24
CA PRO A 135 -2.33 -48.64 15.85
C PRO A 135 -0.93 -48.58 15.23
N HIS A 136 -0.57 -47.37 14.78
CA HIS A 136 0.74 -47.05 14.20
C HIS A 136 1.48 -46.06 15.10
N GLU A 137 2.78 -46.11 15.08
CA GLU A 137 3.62 -45.16 15.79
C GLU A 137 4.33 -44.22 14.82
N LEU A 138 4.16 -42.91 15.05
CA LEU A 138 4.90 -41.85 14.36
C LEU A 138 5.85 -41.21 15.37
N ILE A 139 7.13 -41.25 15.08
CA ILE A 139 8.18 -40.58 15.84
C ILE A 139 8.73 -39.43 14.99
N VAL A 140 8.78 -38.23 15.57
CA VAL A 140 9.43 -37.07 14.94
C VAL A 140 10.62 -36.68 15.80
N GLN A 141 11.81 -36.92 15.33
CA GLN A 141 13.05 -36.42 15.93
C GLN A 141 13.27 -35.00 15.42
N VAL A 142 13.41 -34.04 16.32
CA VAL A 142 13.68 -32.61 16.01
C VAL A 142 15.05 -32.25 16.56
N ARG A 143 15.79 -31.39 15.84
CA ARG A 143 17.06 -30.83 16.25
C ARG A 143 17.15 -29.35 15.90
N ASN A 144 17.66 -28.57 16.85
CA ASN A 144 17.95 -27.16 16.65
C ASN A 144 19.20 -26.73 17.42
N ASP A 145 20.17 -26.19 16.71
CA ASP A 145 21.44 -25.67 17.27
C ASP A 145 21.58 -24.16 17.04
N ASN A 146 20.55 -23.51 16.45
CA ASN A 146 20.68 -22.18 15.85
C ASN A 146 19.92 -21.07 16.58
N ASN A 147 18.90 -21.41 17.34
CA ASN A 147 18.11 -20.46 18.14
C ASN A 147 17.67 -21.10 19.47
N ASP A 148 17.03 -20.32 20.36
CA ASP A 148 16.61 -20.76 21.68
C ASP A 148 15.22 -21.43 21.68
N GLU A 149 14.73 -21.89 20.51
CA GLU A 149 13.47 -22.60 20.33
C GLU A 149 13.73 -24.05 19.93
N LEU A 150 13.05 -25.01 20.55
CA LEU A 150 13.13 -26.41 20.19
C LEU A 150 11.74 -27.02 20.03
N GLY A 151 11.53 -27.72 18.91
CA GLY A 151 10.34 -28.53 18.69
C GLY A 151 9.34 -27.93 17.70
N ILE A 152 8.09 -28.38 17.80
CA ILE A 152 6.96 -27.87 17.00
C ILE A 152 6.40 -26.66 17.74
N TYR A 153 6.94 -25.48 17.43
CA TYR A 153 6.71 -24.27 18.23
C TYR A 153 5.51 -23.45 17.73
N ARG A 154 5.09 -23.64 16.46
CA ARG A 154 3.97 -22.89 15.87
C ARG A 154 3.16 -23.75 14.91
N GLY A 155 1.85 -23.47 14.84
CA GLY A 155 0.92 -24.19 13.98
C GLY A 155 0.39 -25.47 14.63
N GLN A 156 -0.84 -25.84 14.25
CA GLN A 156 -1.47 -27.05 14.78
C GLN A 156 -0.94 -28.28 14.07
N ILE A 157 -0.82 -29.39 14.82
CA ILE A 157 -0.60 -30.70 14.22
C ILE A 157 -1.95 -31.21 13.73
N GLU A 158 -2.05 -31.48 12.43
CA GLU A 158 -3.26 -31.91 11.76
C GLU A 158 -2.97 -33.15 10.91
N ALA A 159 -3.89 -34.09 10.87
CA ALA A 159 -3.80 -35.22 9.95
C ALA A 159 -5.18 -35.54 9.36
N GLY A 160 -5.16 -36.19 8.21
CA GLY A 160 -6.37 -36.58 7.50
C GLY A 160 -6.08 -37.02 6.07
N PRO A 161 -7.13 -37.12 5.24
CA PRO A 161 -6.95 -37.46 3.82
C PRO A 161 -5.96 -36.55 3.14
N SER A 162 -4.95 -37.11 2.44
CA SER A 162 -3.91 -36.34 1.78
C SER A 162 -4.46 -35.21 0.90
N ARG A 163 -5.54 -35.48 0.17
CA ARG A 163 -6.22 -34.49 -0.65
C ARG A 163 -6.67 -33.26 0.14
N LEU A 164 -7.18 -33.43 1.37
CA LEU A 164 -7.68 -32.32 2.18
C LEU A 164 -6.54 -31.54 2.82
N ILE A 165 -5.51 -32.23 3.33
CA ILE A 165 -4.32 -31.60 3.94
C ILE A 165 -3.60 -30.75 2.90
N TRP A 166 -3.28 -31.32 1.72
CA TRP A 166 -2.62 -30.58 0.64
C TRP A 166 -3.48 -29.47 0.07
N LYS A 167 -4.80 -29.69 -0.08
CA LYS A 167 -5.73 -28.62 -0.50
C LYS A 167 -5.68 -27.43 0.46
N LYS A 168 -5.70 -27.68 1.77
CA LYS A 168 -5.60 -26.63 2.80
C LYS A 168 -4.28 -25.88 2.68
N TYR A 169 -3.17 -26.61 2.59
CA TYR A 169 -1.83 -26.04 2.47
C TYR A 169 -1.69 -25.13 1.24
N TYR A 170 -2.11 -25.61 0.05
CA TYR A 170 -2.04 -24.83 -1.17
C TYR A 170 -3.02 -23.66 -1.18
N LEU A 171 -4.18 -23.79 -0.57
CA LEU A 171 -5.13 -22.68 -0.46
C LEU A 171 -4.56 -21.54 0.39
N GLU A 172 -3.94 -21.85 1.53
CA GLU A 172 -3.26 -20.87 2.38
C GLU A 172 -2.12 -20.19 1.61
N MET A 173 -1.31 -20.96 0.88
CA MET A 173 -0.21 -20.45 0.07
C MET A 173 -0.70 -19.56 -1.08
N THR A 174 -1.77 -19.95 -1.77
CA THR A 174 -2.38 -19.17 -2.85
C THR A 174 -2.96 -17.86 -2.35
N ALA A 175 -3.61 -17.87 -1.18
CA ALA A 175 -4.14 -16.65 -0.55
C ALA A 175 -3.00 -15.66 -0.21
N GLN A 176 -1.87 -16.17 0.31
CA GLN A 176 -0.68 -15.34 0.57
C GLN A 176 -0.11 -14.77 -0.73
N LEU A 177 -0.01 -15.58 -1.79
CA LEU A 177 0.48 -15.12 -3.10
C LEU A 177 -0.44 -14.03 -3.69
N ALA A 178 -1.76 -14.19 -3.60
CA ALA A 178 -2.72 -13.20 -4.06
C ALA A 178 -2.54 -11.86 -3.33
N LEU A 179 -2.34 -11.90 -2.01
CA LEU A 179 -2.10 -10.71 -1.19
C LEU A 179 -0.79 -10.01 -1.57
N LEU A 180 0.29 -10.79 -1.74
CA LEU A 180 1.59 -10.27 -2.18
C LEU A 180 1.51 -9.63 -3.57
N SER A 181 0.78 -10.26 -4.50
CA SER A 181 0.55 -9.74 -5.86
C SER A 181 -0.20 -8.41 -5.82
N ALA A 182 -1.21 -8.29 -4.96
CA ALA A 182 -1.95 -7.04 -4.77
C ALA A 182 -1.05 -5.91 -4.22
N TYR A 183 -0.19 -6.22 -3.24
CA TYR A 183 0.77 -5.23 -2.72
C TYR A 183 1.79 -4.83 -3.77
N LEU A 184 2.33 -5.79 -4.53
CA LEU A 184 3.31 -5.53 -5.58
C LEU A 184 2.71 -4.67 -6.70
N THR A 185 1.51 -4.99 -7.16
CA THR A 185 0.80 -4.20 -8.18
C THR A 185 0.57 -2.76 -7.70
N THR A 186 0.16 -2.60 -6.44
CA THR A 186 -0.02 -1.27 -5.83
C THR A 186 1.32 -0.52 -5.73
N ALA A 187 2.41 -1.20 -5.35
CA ALA A 187 3.74 -0.61 -5.28
C ALA A 187 4.20 -0.11 -6.65
N LEU A 188 4.07 -0.95 -7.69
CA LEU A 188 4.45 -0.59 -9.06
C LEU A 188 3.63 0.58 -9.60
N TYR A 189 2.33 0.63 -9.28
CA TYR A 189 1.47 1.75 -9.65
C TYR A 189 1.96 3.07 -9.04
N PHE A 190 2.29 3.12 -7.73
CA PHE A 190 2.77 4.35 -7.10
C PHE A 190 4.19 4.73 -7.56
N LEU A 191 5.06 3.76 -7.81
CA LEU A 191 6.37 4.02 -8.41
C LEU A 191 6.24 4.58 -9.84
N PHE A 192 5.30 4.05 -10.64
CA PHE A 192 4.98 4.61 -11.95
C PHE A 192 4.47 6.05 -11.86
N LEU A 193 3.57 6.35 -10.91
CA LEU A 193 3.11 7.72 -10.67
C LEU A 193 4.27 8.65 -10.31
N PHE A 194 5.22 8.19 -9.50
CA PHE A 194 6.42 8.96 -9.18
C PHE A 194 7.29 9.25 -10.41
N VAL A 195 7.48 8.27 -11.30
CA VAL A 195 8.24 8.47 -12.55
C VAL A 195 7.61 9.56 -13.41
N ARG A 196 6.27 9.60 -13.45
CA ARG A 196 5.50 10.61 -14.18
C ARG A 196 5.49 11.98 -13.47
N ARG A 197 5.56 12.01 -12.13
CA ARG A 197 5.45 13.21 -11.29
C ARG A 197 6.54 13.22 -10.23
N ARG A 198 7.77 13.43 -10.62
CA ARG A 198 8.97 13.40 -9.74
C ARG A 198 8.95 14.42 -8.59
N VAL A 199 8.10 15.43 -8.67
CA VAL A 199 7.93 16.44 -7.60
C VAL A 199 7.20 15.86 -6.39
N GLU A 200 6.31 14.87 -6.59
CA GLU A 200 5.49 14.26 -5.54
C GLU A 200 6.20 13.05 -4.93
N ARG A 201 7.14 13.32 -4.02
CA ARG A 201 8.02 12.30 -3.40
C ARG A 201 7.26 11.28 -2.53
N GLU A 202 6.06 11.60 -2.08
CA GLU A 202 5.20 10.68 -1.33
C GLU A 202 4.88 9.40 -2.11
N TYR A 203 4.74 9.47 -3.43
CA TYR A 203 4.53 8.27 -4.26
C TYR A 203 5.77 7.36 -4.25
N LEU A 204 6.98 7.93 -4.26
CA LEU A 204 8.22 7.16 -4.16
C LEU A 204 8.30 6.43 -2.82
N TYR A 205 8.14 7.18 -1.71
CA TYR A 205 8.31 6.60 -0.39
C TYR A 205 7.25 5.53 -0.08
N PHE A 206 5.99 5.75 -0.49
CA PHE A 206 4.94 4.75 -0.32
C PHE A 206 5.15 3.53 -1.23
N GLY A 207 5.54 3.74 -2.49
CA GLY A 207 5.87 2.65 -3.41
C GLY A 207 7.02 1.79 -2.89
N LEU A 208 8.11 2.41 -2.41
CA LEU A 208 9.23 1.70 -1.80
C LEU A 208 8.83 0.99 -0.51
N PHE A 209 8.02 1.62 0.36
CA PHE A 209 7.47 0.97 1.55
C PHE A 209 6.73 -0.32 1.19
N LEU A 210 5.89 -0.29 0.15
CA LEU A 210 5.17 -1.48 -0.30
C LEU A 210 6.10 -2.54 -0.91
N VAL A 211 7.15 -2.17 -1.65
CA VAL A 211 8.16 -3.12 -2.15
C VAL A 211 8.84 -3.82 -0.98
N PHE A 212 9.28 -3.07 0.03
CA PHE A 212 9.90 -3.64 1.23
C PHE A 212 8.92 -4.53 2.00
N LEU A 213 7.64 -4.14 2.05
CA LEU A 213 6.57 -4.95 2.64
C LEU A 213 6.38 -6.27 1.89
N VAL A 214 6.37 -6.25 0.56
CA VAL A 214 6.29 -7.46 -0.27
C VAL A 214 7.46 -8.38 -0.01
N VAL A 215 8.69 -7.85 -0.01
CA VAL A 215 9.92 -8.63 0.27
C VAL A 215 9.87 -9.22 1.67
N TYR A 216 9.51 -8.43 2.69
CA TYR A 216 9.38 -8.88 4.06
C TYR A 216 8.37 -10.02 4.21
N HIS A 217 7.15 -9.84 3.67
CA HIS A 217 6.10 -10.85 3.75
C HIS A 217 6.41 -12.08 2.91
N PHE A 218 6.99 -11.93 1.72
CA PHE A 218 7.41 -13.06 0.90
C PHE A 218 8.34 -13.99 1.68
N PHE A 219 9.37 -13.46 2.35
CA PHE A 219 10.29 -14.27 3.15
C PHE A 219 9.69 -14.76 4.48
N ARG A 220 8.46 -14.37 4.82
CA ARG A 220 7.67 -14.96 5.91
C ARG A 220 6.71 -16.05 5.46
N THR A 221 6.42 -16.14 4.16
CA THR A 221 5.55 -17.19 3.61
C THR A 221 6.31 -18.49 3.36
N GLN A 222 5.56 -19.57 3.15
CA GLN A 222 6.13 -20.84 2.74
C GLN A 222 6.65 -20.83 1.29
N LEU A 223 6.24 -19.84 0.49
CA LEU A 223 6.67 -19.66 -0.91
C LEU A 223 8.20 -19.54 -1.07
N LYS A 224 8.89 -19.01 -0.06
CA LYS A 224 10.36 -18.88 -0.10
C LYS A 224 11.08 -20.23 -0.25
N PHE A 225 10.47 -21.33 0.24
CA PHE A 225 11.07 -22.67 0.16
C PHE A 225 10.95 -23.33 -1.23
N GLU A 226 10.19 -22.69 -2.13
CA GLU A 226 10.15 -23.08 -3.56
C GLU A 226 11.29 -22.44 -4.36
N LEU A 227 12.04 -21.49 -3.76
CA LEU A 227 13.20 -20.89 -4.40
C LEU A 227 14.45 -21.78 -4.19
N PRO A 228 15.31 -21.93 -5.20
CA PRO A 228 16.58 -22.65 -5.09
C PRO A 228 17.66 -21.80 -4.39
N VAL A 229 17.34 -21.23 -3.22
CA VAL A 229 18.20 -20.34 -2.45
C VAL A 229 18.31 -20.86 -1.03
N GLU A 230 19.51 -20.78 -0.46
CA GLU A 230 19.73 -21.15 0.93
C GLU A 230 18.91 -20.30 1.89
N PHE A 231 18.55 -20.86 3.04
CA PHE A 231 17.67 -20.24 4.01
C PHE A 231 18.25 -18.96 4.65
N ALA A 232 19.54 -18.98 5.01
CA ALA A 232 20.18 -17.86 5.72
C ALA A 232 20.19 -16.54 4.90
N PRO A 233 20.57 -16.52 3.61
CA PRO A 233 20.44 -15.33 2.77
C PRO A 233 19.01 -14.79 2.67
N MET A 234 18.01 -15.69 2.56
CA MET A 234 16.61 -15.29 2.52
C MET A 234 16.17 -14.57 3.81
N LYS A 235 16.61 -15.09 4.96
CA LYS A 235 16.34 -14.46 6.26
C LYS A 235 17.05 -13.12 6.42
N LYS A 236 18.31 -13.01 5.99
CA LYS A 236 19.04 -11.74 5.97
C LYS A 236 18.33 -10.71 5.08
N ALA A 237 17.82 -11.11 3.90
CA ALA A 237 17.02 -10.24 3.04
C ALA A 237 15.69 -9.80 3.70
N GLN A 238 15.06 -10.68 4.49
CA GLN A 238 13.89 -10.31 5.31
C GLN A 238 14.22 -9.18 6.30
N TYR A 239 15.38 -9.23 6.98
CA TYR A 239 15.82 -8.17 7.89
C TYR A 239 16.11 -6.84 7.15
N VAL A 240 16.69 -6.89 5.95
CA VAL A 240 16.88 -5.68 5.11
C VAL A 240 15.54 -5.00 4.88
N ALA A 241 14.53 -5.78 4.46
CA ALA A 241 13.20 -5.25 4.22
C ALA A 241 12.56 -4.67 5.50
N LEU A 242 12.68 -5.39 6.61
CA LEU A 242 12.18 -4.97 7.92
C LEU A 242 12.75 -3.63 8.38
N VAL A 243 14.06 -3.45 8.27
CA VAL A 243 14.77 -2.22 8.64
C VAL A 243 14.28 -1.01 7.87
N GLY A 244 14.01 -1.18 6.58
CA GLY A 244 13.62 -0.07 5.71
C GLY A 244 12.16 0.38 5.87
N MET A 245 11.24 -0.51 6.30
CA MET A 245 9.81 -0.20 6.28
C MET A 245 9.42 0.99 7.17
N VAL A 246 9.87 1.02 8.43
CA VAL A 246 9.46 2.07 9.38
C VAL A 246 9.98 3.45 8.97
N PRO A 247 11.26 3.63 8.60
CA PRO A 247 11.75 4.90 8.07
C PRO A 247 11.05 5.34 6.78
N LEU A 248 10.82 4.42 5.84
CA LEU A 248 10.12 4.74 4.60
C LEU A 248 8.70 5.25 4.84
N PHE A 249 7.98 4.65 5.80
CA PHE A 249 6.66 5.11 6.18
C PHE A 249 6.70 6.52 6.82
N TYR A 250 7.70 6.80 7.66
CA TYR A 250 7.91 8.15 8.19
C TYR A 250 8.17 9.16 7.07
N PHE A 251 9.09 8.88 6.14
CA PHE A 251 9.37 9.78 5.02
C PHE A 251 8.16 9.97 4.09
N PHE A 252 7.32 8.95 3.95
CA PHE A 252 6.04 9.07 3.27
C PHE A 252 5.13 10.10 3.95
N LEU A 253 4.91 10.00 5.26
CA LEU A 253 4.07 10.94 5.99
C LEU A 253 4.64 12.37 5.98
N ASP A 254 5.96 12.51 6.15
CA ASP A 254 6.65 13.81 6.09
C ASP A 254 6.49 14.46 4.71
N ALA A 255 6.64 13.70 3.62
CA ALA A 255 6.43 14.18 2.26
C ALA A 255 4.95 14.52 1.98
N PHE A 256 4.02 13.69 2.46
CA PHE A 256 2.59 13.84 2.22
C PHE A 256 2.01 15.07 2.91
N PHE A 257 2.28 15.25 4.21
CA PHE A 257 1.72 16.35 4.99
C PHE A 257 2.54 17.64 4.90
N ARG A 258 3.81 17.56 4.49
CA ARG A 258 4.77 18.69 4.33
C ARG A 258 4.72 19.64 5.55
N PRO A 259 4.96 19.14 6.77
CA PRO A 259 4.82 19.96 7.96
C PRO A 259 5.81 21.14 7.93
N SER A 260 5.28 22.37 7.98
CA SER A 260 6.08 23.60 7.81
C SER A 260 6.80 24.05 9.10
N ARG A 261 6.46 23.47 10.26
CA ARG A 261 7.04 23.87 11.56
C ARG A 261 8.54 23.60 11.59
N ARG A 262 9.32 24.56 12.14
CA ARG A 262 10.79 24.46 12.29
C ARG A 262 11.20 23.18 13.05
N ALA A 263 10.41 22.77 14.04
CA ALA A 263 10.64 21.54 14.81
C ALA A 263 10.69 20.28 13.91
N PHE A 264 9.79 20.15 12.92
CA PHE A 264 9.78 18.98 12.04
C PHE A 264 11.01 18.92 11.10
N ARG A 265 11.61 20.06 10.76
CA ARG A 265 12.86 20.09 9.99
C ARG A 265 14.04 19.53 10.78
N TRP A 266 14.12 19.86 12.06
CA TRP A 266 15.14 19.31 12.96
C TRP A 266 14.90 17.82 13.22
N THR A 267 13.65 17.41 13.48
CA THR A 267 13.27 16.01 13.65
C THR A 267 13.68 15.18 12.43
N ARG A 268 13.40 15.66 11.21
CA ARG A 268 13.80 14.96 9.99
C ARG A 268 15.30 14.77 9.91
N LYS A 269 16.12 15.81 10.18
CA LYS A 269 17.59 15.70 10.20
C LYS A 269 18.06 14.69 11.24
N ALA A 270 17.53 14.77 12.46
CA ALA A 270 17.88 13.86 13.54
C ALA A 270 17.53 12.40 13.19
N LEU A 271 16.33 12.15 12.66
CA LEU A 271 15.90 10.82 12.25
C LEU A 271 16.70 10.28 11.05
N THR A 272 17.14 11.15 10.12
CA THR A 272 18.03 10.73 9.04
C THR A 272 19.39 10.27 9.57
N VAL A 273 19.95 10.95 10.57
CA VAL A 273 21.19 10.51 11.24
C VAL A 273 20.95 9.22 12.04
N LEU A 274 19.78 9.10 12.67
CA LEU A 274 19.42 7.90 13.44
C LEU A 274 19.35 6.63 12.58
N LEU A 275 19.20 6.73 11.26
CA LEU A 275 19.26 5.57 10.35
C LEU A 275 20.59 4.80 10.43
N LEU A 276 21.66 5.43 10.89
CA LEU A 276 22.93 4.74 11.12
C LEU A 276 22.81 3.60 12.15
N LEU A 277 21.90 3.74 13.13
CA LEU A 277 21.72 2.72 14.17
C LEU A 277 21.12 1.41 13.64
N PRO A 278 19.97 1.38 12.95
CA PRO A 278 19.46 0.15 12.36
C PRO A 278 20.36 -0.37 11.22
N ALA A 279 21.08 0.50 10.50
CA ALA A 279 22.07 0.08 9.50
C ALA A 279 23.25 -0.67 10.15
N THR A 280 23.75 -0.20 11.29
CA THR A 280 24.78 -0.92 12.08
C THR A 280 24.24 -2.28 12.53
N GLY A 281 23.02 -2.34 13.07
CA GLY A 281 22.38 -3.60 13.47
C GLY A 281 22.26 -4.58 12.31
N LEU A 282 21.91 -4.09 11.13
CA LEU A 282 21.87 -4.89 9.91
C LEU A 282 23.27 -5.41 9.52
N GLY A 283 24.30 -4.57 9.59
CA GLY A 283 25.68 -4.97 9.34
C GLY A 283 26.12 -6.13 10.27
N LEU A 284 25.78 -6.04 11.57
CA LEU A 284 26.08 -7.10 12.54
C LEU A 284 25.31 -8.41 12.23
N ILE A 285 24.08 -8.32 11.73
CA ILE A 285 23.32 -9.49 11.26
C ILE A 285 24.03 -10.15 10.07
N PHE A 286 24.55 -9.37 9.14
CA PHE A 286 25.27 -9.92 7.96
C PHE A 286 26.59 -10.58 8.33
N LEU A 287 27.27 -10.11 9.36
CA LEU A 287 28.54 -10.67 9.85
C LEU A 287 28.36 -11.94 10.70
N SER A 288 27.12 -12.28 11.09
CA SER A 288 26.84 -13.45 11.92
C SER A 288 26.15 -14.56 11.11
N ASP A 289 26.47 -15.82 11.42
CA ASP A 289 25.84 -17.00 10.84
C ASP A 289 24.82 -17.65 11.79
N ARG A 290 24.69 -17.18 13.03
CA ARG A 290 23.75 -17.72 14.02
C ARG A 290 22.45 -16.93 14.08
N ALA A 291 21.33 -17.64 14.03
CA ALA A 291 19.99 -17.03 14.11
C ALA A 291 19.75 -16.28 15.44
N THR A 292 20.26 -16.79 16.56
CA THR A 292 20.23 -16.10 17.88
C THR A 292 20.87 -14.72 17.82
N SER A 293 22.00 -14.58 17.15
CA SER A 293 22.67 -13.29 16.98
C SER A 293 21.81 -12.31 16.17
N TRP A 294 21.14 -12.79 15.10
CA TRP A 294 20.25 -11.95 14.29
C TRP A 294 19.10 -11.41 15.12
N GLU A 295 18.51 -12.26 15.97
CA GLU A 295 17.42 -11.89 16.84
C GLU A 295 17.85 -10.88 17.92
N ILE A 296 18.99 -11.11 18.58
CA ILE A 296 19.57 -10.20 19.57
C ILE A 296 19.79 -8.80 18.97
N TRP A 297 20.42 -8.69 17.80
CA TRP A 297 20.66 -7.40 17.16
C TRP A 297 19.38 -6.73 16.67
N ASN A 298 18.40 -7.52 16.21
CA ASN A 298 17.09 -6.99 15.88
C ASN A 298 16.38 -6.41 17.10
N GLN A 299 16.33 -7.14 18.21
CA GLN A 299 15.62 -6.73 19.43
C GLN A 299 16.33 -5.60 20.17
N ARG A 300 17.68 -5.62 20.26
CA ARG A 300 18.43 -4.64 21.06
C ARG A 300 18.82 -3.38 20.32
N LEU A 301 18.93 -3.42 19.00
CA LEU A 301 19.43 -2.29 18.22
C LEU A 301 18.41 -1.79 17.18
N ILE A 302 17.86 -2.68 16.35
CA ILE A 302 16.97 -2.28 15.26
C ILE A 302 15.61 -1.83 15.80
N GLN A 303 14.90 -2.67 16.54
CA GLN A 303 13.56 -2.34 17.04
C GLN A 303 13.50 -1.09 17.90
N PRO A 304 14.41 -0.86 18.87
CA PRO A 304 14.41 0.38 19.64
C PRO A 304 14.64 1.63 18.79
N SER A 305 15.39 1.52 17.69
CA SER A 305 15.61 2.64 16.77
C SER A 305 14.34 3.10 16.06
N TRP A 306 13.29 2.28 16.00
CA TRP A 306 12.00 2.65 15.39
C TRP A 306 11.14 3.55 16.26
N ILE A 307 11.32 3.54 17.59
CA ILE A 307 10.49 4.31 18.52
C ILE A 307 10.43 5.79 18.14
N PRO A 308 11.55 6.49 17.88
CA PRO A 308 11.51 7.89 17.45
C PRO A 308 10.78 8.11 16.11
N PHE A 309 10.90 7.17 15.15
CA PHE A 309 10.16 7.25 13.88
C PHE A 309 8.66 7.10 14.09
N VAL A 310 8.23 6.12 14.89
CA VAL A 310 6.81 5.89 15.22
C VAL A 310 6.22 7.11 15.97
N LEU A 311 6.94 7.66 16.94
CA LEU A 311 6.52 8.88 17.64
C LEU A 311 6.40 10.08 16.68
N ALA A 312 7.33 10.23 15.75
CA ALA A 312 7.27 11.28 14.74
C ALA A 312 6.10 11.09 13.78
N CYS A 313 5.81 9.86 13.34
CA CYS A 313 4.63 9.52 12.54
C CYS A 313 3.35 9.91 13.28
N LEU A 314 3.23 9.52 14.55
CA LEU A 314 2.08 9.87 15.39
C LEU A 314 1.93 11.38 15.54
N ALA A 315 3.02 12.11 15.81
CA ALA A 315 3.02 13.56 15.91
C ALA A 315 2.55 14.25 14.61
N ILE A 316 3.01 13.77 13.43
CA ILE A 316 2.55 14.28 12.13
C ILE A 316 1.06 14.05 11.97
N LEU A 317 0.56 12.85 12.26
CA LEU A 317 -0.85 12.52 12.13
C LEU A 317 -1.73 13.32 13.09
N LEU A 318 -1.36 13.40 14.37
CA LEU A 318 -2.10 14.16 15.40
C LEU A 318 -2.16 15.65 15.11
N THR A 319 -1.06 16.25 14.64
CA THR A 319 -1.04 17.67 14.28
C THR A 319 -1.89 17.99 13.04
N ASN A 320 -2.23 16.99 12.23
CA ASN A 320 -3.05 17.11 11.02
C ASN A 320 -4.46 16.52 11.15
N LEU A 321 -4.96 16.22 12.36
CA LEU A 321 -6.28 15.59 12.61
C LEU A 321 -7.46 16.32 11.97
N ARG A 322 -7.36 17.64 11.74
CA ARG A 322 -8.39 18.41 11.04
C ARG A 322 -8.55 18.00 9.58
N LYS A 323 -7.51 17.43 8.95
CA LYS A 323 -7.55 16.94 7.57
C LYS A 323 -8.23 15.57 7.51
N ARG A 324 -9.14 15.39 6.55
CA ARG A 324 -9.84 14.11 6.32
C ARG A 324 -8.85 12.96 6.07
N ASP A 325 -7.80 13.23 5.29
CA ASP A 325 -6.77 12.26 4.93
C ASP A 325 -6.04 11.71 6.18
N ALA A 326 -5.69 12.58 7.14
CA ALA A 326 -5.04 12.16 8.40
C ALA A 326 -5.96 11.26 9.24
N ARG A 327 -7.25 11.58 9.32
CA ARG A 327 -8.22 10.76 10.06
C ARG A 327 -8.38 9.35 9.48
N LEU A 328 -8.41 9.23 8.14
CA LEU A 328 -8.47 7.94 7.47
C LEU A 328 -7.19 7.12 7.70
N MET A 329 -6.02 7.76 7.66
CA MET A 329 -4.75 7.10 7.94
C MET A 329 -4.65 6.64 9.40
N ILE A 330 -5.13 7.42 10.37
CA ILE A 330 -5.16 7.02 11.78
C ILE A 330 -6.11 5.84 11.97
N LEU A 331 -7.28 5.84 11.35
CA LEU A 331 -8.22 4.72 11.44
C LEU A 331 -7.58 3.43 10.93
N GLY A 332 -6.91 3.47 9.77
CA GLY A 332 -6.17 2.33 9.24
C GLY A 332 -5.03 1.88 10.17
N PHE A 333 -4.29 2.83 10.75
CA PHE A 333 -3.23 2.53 11.71
C PHE A 333 -3.77 1.85 12.99
N LEU A 334 -4.90 2.34 13.52
CA LEU A 334 -5.57 1.72 14.68
C LEU A 334 -6.04 0.31 14.37
N THR A 335 -6.60 0.08 13.17
CA THR A 335 -7.00 -1.27 12.72
C THR A 335 -5.82 -2.22 12.71
N LEU A 336 -4.68 -1.78 12.18
CA LEU A 336 -3.44 -2.57 12.17
C LEU A 336 -2.93 -2.82 13.59
N LEU A 337 -2.95 -1.81 14.46
CA LEU A 337 -2.53 -1.93 15.86
C LEU A 337 -3.37 -2.95 16.60
N VAL A 338 -4.70 -2.90 16.46
CA VAL A 338 -5.62 -3.88 17.09
C VAL A 338 -5.34 -5.28 16.57
N ALA A 339 -5.18 -5.46 15.25
CA ALA A 339 -4.84 -6.75 14.66
C ALA A 339 -3.52 -7.30 15.22
N THR A 340 -2.49 -6.45 15.35
CA THR A 340 -1.19 -6.85 15.89
C THR A 340 -1.28 -7.24 17.37
N ILE A 341 -2.05 -6.49 18.19
CA ILE A 341 -2.26 -6.82 19.61
C ILE A 341 -2.96 -8.18 19.74
N LEU A 342 -4.02 -8.42 18.93
CA LEU A 342 -4.73 -9.69 18.95
C LEU A 342 -3.82 -10.86 18.55
N ASP A 343 -2.94 -10.68 17.59
CA ASP A 343 -1.97 -11.71 17.18
C ASP A 343 -0.91 -11.96 18.27
N VAL A 344 -0.50 -10.94 19.02
CA VAL A 344 0.39 -11.11 20.19
C VAL A 344 -0.33 -11.89 21.30
N LEU A 345 -1.60 -11.58 21.59
CA LEU A 345 -2.40 -12.34 22.57
C LEU A 345 -2.61 -13.79 22.13
N GLN A 346 -2.77 -14.03 20.84
CA GLN A 346 -2.84 -15.38 20.27
C GLN A 346 -1.51 -16.13 20.47
N SER A 347 -0.37 -15.49 20.23
CA SER A 347 0.95 -16.12 20.40
C SER A 347 1.23 -16.53 21.86
N GLN A 348 0.55 -15.87 22.82
CA GLN A 348 0.57 -16.18 24.25
C GLN A 348 -0.50 -17.23 24.64
N ALA A 349 -1.17 -17.86 23.66
CA ALA A 349 -2.27 -18.80 23.86
C ALA A 349 -3.47 -18.22 24.67
N LEU A 350 -3.61 -16.90 24.74
CA LEU A 350 -4.73 -16.23 25.41
C LEU A 350 -5.97 -16.12 24.54
N THR A 351 -5.84 -16.32 23.22
CA THR A 351 -6.97 -16.32 22.26
C THR A 351 -6.77 -17.41 21.21
N ASN A 352 -7.88 -17.90 20.64
CA ASN A 352 -7.86 -18.89 19.54
C ASN A 352 -8.24 -18.26 18.18
N LEU A 353 -8.04 -16.95 18.02
CA LEU A 353 -8.33 -16.25 16.77
C LEU A 353 -7.26 -16.58 15.72
N PRO A 354 -7.59 -16.56 14.42
CA PRO A 354 -6.58 -16.64 13.38
C PRO A 354 -5.71 -15.39 13.38
N THR A 355 -4.51 -15.46 12.79
CA THR A 355 -3.63 -14.31 12.62
C THR A 355 -4.30 -13.20 11.80
N LEU A 356 -4.49 -12.04 12.40
CA LEU A 356 -5.23 -10.91 11.85
C LEU A 356 -4.32 -9.81 11.26
N THR A 357 -3.04 -9.77 11.64
CA THR A 357 -2.08 -8.76 11.15
C THR A 357 -2.03 -8.66 9.61
N PRO A 358 -2.04 -9.74 8.82
CA PRO A 358 -2.05 -9.64 7.36
C PRO A 358 -3.30 -8.93 6.82
N ILE A 359 -4.46 -9.17 7.44
CA ILE A 359 -5.73 -8.53 7.07
C ILE A 359 -5.71 -7.05 7.49
N GLY A 360 -5.30 -6.77 8.72
CA GLY A 360 -5.15 -5.40 9.24
C GLY A 360 -4.22 -4.56 8.35
N LEU A 361 -3.12 -5.15 7.92
CA LEU A 361 -2.16 -4.52 7.01
C LEU A 361 -2.74 -4.29 5.61
N ALA A 362 -3.55 -5.23 5.09
CA ALA A 362 -4.25 -5.05 3.81
C ALA A 362 -5.23 -3.88 3.87
N VAL A 363 -6.05 -3.80 4.92
CA VAL A 363 -7.00 -2.70 5.14
C VAL A 363 -6.25 -1.35 5.28
N PHE A 364 -5.18 -1.32 6.05
CA PHE A 364 -4.33 -0.14 6.21
C PHE A 364 -3.76 0.34 4.86
N ASN A 365 -3.17 -0.56 4.07
CA ASN A 365 -2.58 -0.22 2.77
C ASN A 365 -3.63 0.24 1.75
N LEU A 366 -4.80 -0.41 1.70
CA LEU A 366 -5.92 0.01 0.86
C LEU A 366 -6.43 1.40 1.27
N GLY A 367 -6.50 1.67 2.57
CA GLY A 367 -6.84 3.00 3.09
C GLY A 367 -5.88 4.08 2.61
N ILE A 368 -4.57 3.86 2.73
CA ILE A 368 -3.55 4.81 2.25
C ILE A 368 -3.58 4.94 0.72
N ALA A 369 -3.69 3.84 -0.01
CA ALA A 369 -3.79 3.86 -1.47
C ALA A 369 -5.01 4.67 -1.93
N GLY A 370 -6.16 4.53 -1.24
CA GLY A 370 -7.36 5.31 -1.49
C GLY A 370 -7.17 6.81 -1.21
N VAL A 371 -6.49 7.17 -0.12
CA VAL A 371 -6.14 8.57 0.19
C VAL A 371 -5.25 9.17 -0.90
N LEU A 372 -4.23 8.44 -1.34
CA LEU A 372 -3.31 8.89 -2.40
C LEU A 372 -4.02 9.02 -3.76
N ALA A 373 -4.88 8.06 -4.10
CA ALA A 373 -5.68 8.11 -5.32
C ALA A 373 -6.63 9.32 -5.33
N ASN A 374 -7.35 9.57 -4.22
CA ASN A 374 -8.21 10.74 -4.08
C ASN A 374 -7.42 12.07 -4.18
N ARG A 375 -6.22 12.11 -3.61
CA ARG A 375 -5.35 13.28 -3.74
C ARG A 375 -4.93 13.50 -5.19
N PHE A 376 -4.58 12.44 -5.92
CA PHE A 376 -4.23 12.52 -7.33
C PHE A 376 -5.38 13.10 -8.17
N VAL A 377 -6.61 12.60 -7.96
CA VAL A 377 -7.82 13.11 -8.64
C VAL A 377 -8.05 14.58 -8.32
N ARG A 378 -7.96 14.97 -7.05
CA ARG A 378 -8.14 16.36 -6.61
C ARG A 378 -7.13 17.30 -7.24
N LEU A 379 -5.84 16.93 -7.25
CA LEU A 379 -4.79 17.74 -7.88
C LEU A 379 -5.03 17.93 -9.39
N ASN A 380 -5.51 16.90 -10.09
CA ASN A 380 -5.84 17.02 -11.50
C ASN A 380 -7.05 17.94 -11.73
N GLN A 381 -8.07 17.85 -10.87
CA GLN A 381 -9.23 18.75 -10.93
C GLN A 381 -8.83 20.21 -10.66
N GLU A 382 -7.99 20.46 -9.65
CA GLU A 382 -7.47 21.81 -9.37
C GLU A 382 -6.68 22.37 -10.55
N LEU A 383 -5.83 21.56 -11.20
CA LEU A 383 -5.09 21.97 -12.39
C LEU A 383 -6.03 22.29 -13.56
N ALA A 384 -7.06 21.47 -13.78
CA ALA A 384 -8.04 21.70 -14.84
C ALA A 384 -8.83 23.00 -14.61
N LEU A 385 -9.28 23.22 -13.37
CA LEU A 385 -9.99 24.47 -12.99
C LEU A 385 -9.10 25.71 -13.12
N ASN A 386 -7.82 25.60 -12.72
CA ASN A 386 -6.86 26.69 -12.88
C ASN A 386 -6.63 27.03 -14.35
N ASN A 387 -6.45 26.00 -15.19
CA ASN A 387 -6.30 26.20 -16.64
C ASN A 387 -7.54 26.85 -17.25
N GLU A 388 -8.75 26.39 -16.88
CA GLU A 388 -9.99 27.00 -17.34
C GLU A 388 -10.13 28.47 -16.89
N SER A 389 -9.74 28.76 -15.65
CA SER A 389 -9.75 30.12 -15.10
C SER A 389 -8.81 31.04 -15.86
N ILE A 390 -7.60 30.59 -16.19
CA ILE A 390 -6.61 31.37 -16.96
C ILE A 390 -7.12 31.61 -18.40
N ARG A 391 -7.75 30.61 -19.02
CA ARG A 391 -8.36 30.74 -20.36
C ARG A 391 -9.42 31.84 -20.45
N ARG A 392 -10.05 32.21 -19.33
CA ARG A 392 -11.00 33.34 -19.31
C ARG A 392 -10.35 34.71 -19.46
N PHE A 393 -9.06 34.80 -19.11
CA PHE A 393 -8.30 36.06 -19.21
C PHE A 393 -7.47 36.18 -20.50
N VAL A 394 -7.24 35.08 -21.20
CA VAL A 394 -6.52 35.06 -22.48
C VAL A 394 -7.52 34.77 -23.60
N PRO A 395 -7.73 35.67 -24.52
CA PRO A 395 -8.66 35.47 -25.63
C PRO A 395 -8.21 34.25 -26.49
N ALA A 396 -9.14 33.36 -26.78
CA ALA A 396 -8.88 32.19 -27.62
C ALA A 396 -8.32 32.57 -29.00
N GLY A 397 -8.75 33.73 -29.54
CA GLY A 397 -8.23 34.29 -30.77
C GLY A 397 -6.73 34.58 -30.73
N PHE A 398 -6.22 35.01 -29.58
CA PHE A 398 -4.78 35.25 -29.39
C PHE A 398 -3.97 33.92 -29.42
N LEU A 399 -4.49 32.86 -28.76
CA LEU A 399 -3.84 31.54 -28.78
C LEU A 399 -3.84 30.94 -30.18
N ASN A 400 -4.95 31.10 -30.91
CA ASN A 400 -5.06 30.65 -32.31
C ASN A 400 -4.06 31.35 -33.23
N LEU A 401 -3.83 32.63 -33.03
CA LEU A 401 -2.82 33.39 -33.78
C LEU A 401 -1.40 32.86 -33.54
N LEU A 402 -1.09 32.48 -32.31
CA LEU A 402 0.20 31.88 -31.95
C LEU A 402 0.31 30.40 -32.40
N GLY A 403 -0.73 29.82 -33.03
CA GLY A 403 -0.76 28.41 -33.37
C GLY A 403 -0.69 27.47 -32.16
N ARG A 404 -1.20 27.93 -31.01
CA ARG A 404 -1.18 27.20 -29.74
C ARG A 404 -2.60 26.83 -29.31
N GLU A 405 -2.75 25.58 -28.89
CA GLU A 405 -4.05 25.10 -28.34
C GLU A 405 -4.19 25.43 -26.85
N ASP A 406 -3.06 25.58 -26.13
CA ASP A 406 -3.05 25.82 -24.71
C ASP A 406 -2.10 26.97 -24.32
N ILE A 407 -2.50 27.72 -23.28
CA ILE A 407 -1.70 28.81 -22.70
C ILE A 407 -0.38 28.31 -22.11
N THR A 408 -0.34 27.05 -21.62
CA THR A 408 0.86 26.44 -21.06
C THR A 408 1.98 26.22 -22.09
N ALA A 409 1.62 26.25 -23.38
CA ALA A 409 2.57 26.15 -24.50
C ALA A 409 3.09 27.52 -24.96
N THR A 410 2.64 28.63 -24.36
CA THR A 410 3.07 29.99 -24.66
C THR A 410 4.18 30.46 -23.72
N SER A 411 5.20 31.12 -24.26
CA SER A 411 6.30 31.73 -23.51
C SER A 411 6.26 33.26 -23.63
N LEU A 412 6.77 33.95 -22.61
CA LEU A 412 6.97 35.39 -22.68
C LEU A 412 7.98 35.68 -23.83
N GLY A 413 7.51 36.47 -24.80
CA GLY A 413 8.30 36.80 -25.97
C GLY A 413 7.97 36.01 -27.24
N ASP A 414 6.98 35.09 -27.18
CA ASP A 414 6.43 34.45 -28.40
C ASP A 414 5.90 35.52 -29.34
N GLN A 415 6.29 35.46 -30.61
CA GLN A 415 5.94 36.43 -31.65
C GLN A 415 5.35 35.71 -32.85
N VAL A 416 4.38 36.34 -33.47
CA VAL A 416 3.79 35.89 -34.74
C VAL A 416 3.90 37.06 -35.72
N ALA A 417 4.45 36.82 -36.89
CA ALA A 417 4.36 37.76 -37.99
C ALA A 417 3.00 37.58 -38.71
N ILE A 418 2.27 38.67 -38.86
CA ILE A 418 1.01 38.73 -39.57
C ILE A 418 1.17 39.84 -40.60
N ASP A 419 0.81 39.57 -41.87
CA ASP A 419 1.01 40.51 -42.97
C ASP A 419 0.15 41.74 -42.83
N GLU A 420 -1.09 41.61 -42.30
CA GLU A 420 -1.99 42.68 -42.04
C GLU A 420 -2.86 42.37 -40.84
N ILE A 421 -2.95 43.29 -39.87
CA ILE A 421 -3.90 43.18 -38.75
C ILE A 421 -4.67 44.49 -38.61
N ALA A 422 -5.97 44.40 -38.43
CA ALA A 422 -6.77 45.58 -38.08
C ALA A 422 -7.06 45.64 -36.58
N VAL A 423 -6.87 46.79 -36.01
CA VAL A 423 -7.18 47.12 -34.61
C VAL A 423 -8.41 47.99 -34.55
N MET A 424 -9.40 47.57 -33.79
CA MET A 424 -10.64 48.31 -33.56
C MET A 424 -10.68 48.81 -32.11
N PHE A 425 -10.89 50.07 -31.95
CA PHE A 425 -11.25 50.68 -30.66
C PHE A 425 -12.73 51.11 -30.66
N THR A 426 -13.40 50.88 -29.55
CA THR A 426 -14.78 51.31 -29.35
C THR A 426 -14.91 52.09 -28.06
N ASP A 427 -15.83 53.03 -28.04
CA ASP A 427 -16.10 53.85 -26.86
C ASP A 427 -17.58 54.29 -26.82
N ILE A 428 -18.23 54.23 -25.65
CA ILE A 428 -19.63 54.65 -25.48
C ILE A 428 -19.68 56.16 -25.32
N ARG A 429 -20.36 56.83 -26.23
CA ARG A 429 -20.51 58.29 -26.18
C ARG A 429 -21.21 58.75 -24.88
N GLU A 430 -20.63 59.81 -24.27
CA GLU A 430 -21.13 60.41 -23.03
C GLU A 430 -21.25 59.45 -21.84
N PHE A 431 -20.42 58.40 -21.81
CA PHE A 431 -20.48 57.41 -20.77
C PHE A 431 -20.20 57.99 -19.38
N THR A 432 -19.19 58.85 -19.24
CA THR A 432 -18.84 59.48 -17.95
C THR A 432 -20.04 60.20 -17.34
N THR A 433 -20.70 61.09 -18.10
CA THR A 433 -21.88 61.80 -17.65
C THR A 433 -23.06 60.86 -17.31
N ARG A 434 -23.18 59.76 -18.06
CA ARG A 434 -24.22 58.77 -17.82
C ARG A 434 -23.92 57.94 -16.56
N SER A 435 -22.70 57.55 -16.35
CA SER A 435 -22.28 56.72 -15.20
C SER A 435 -22.41 57.46 -13.86
N GLU A 436 -22.24 58.78 -13.84
CA GLU A 436 -22.44 59.61 -12.66
C GLU A 436 -23.88 59.58 -12.14
N THR A 437 -24.85 59.28 -12.99
CA THR A 437 -26.29 59.17 -12.62
C THR A 437 -26.71 57.75 -12.25
N MET A 438 -25.80 56.76 -12.29
CA MET A 438 -26.06 55.34 -12.03
C MET A 438 -25.43 54.89 -10.72
N THR A 439 -26.09 53.97 -10.05
CA THR A 439 -25.44 53.20 -8.99
C THR A 439 -24.35 52.29 -9.58
N PRO A 440 -23.34 51.87 -8.80
CA PRO A 440 -22.32 50.93 -9.28
C PRO A 440 -22.90 49.65 -9.90
N ALA A 441 -23.98 49.11 -9.33
CA ALA A 441 -24.64 47.90 -9.84
C ALA A 441 -25.34 48.15 -11.19
N GLU A 442 -26.01 49.28 -11.36
CA GLU A 442 -26.65 49.68 -12.62
C GLU A 442 -25.62 49.94 -13.72
N ASN A 443 -24.52 50.60 -13.38
CA ASN A 443 -23.42 50.82 -14.30
C ASN A 443 -22.80 49.51 -14.80
N PHE A 444 -22.53 48.60 -13.88
CA PHE A 444 -22.01 47.25 -14.21
C PHE A 444 -23.00 46.45 -15.09
N ALA A 445 -24.28 46.48 -14.76
CA ALA A 445 -25.33 45.83 -15.55
C ALA A 445 -25.45 46.44 -16.96
N PHE A 446 -25.31 47.76 -17.07
CA PHE A 446 -25.35 48.48 -18.33
C PHE A 446 -24.18 48.08 -19.25
N ILE A 447 -22.95 48.14 -18.74
CA ILE A 447 -21.73 47.76 -19.51
C ILE A 447 -21.80 46.31 -19.95
N ASN A 448 -22.16 45.39 -19.04
CA ASN A 448 -22.30 43.96 -19.38
C ASN A 448 -23.40 43.71 -20.42
N SER A 449 -24.48 44.45 -20.38
CA SER A 449 -25.55 44.39 -21.38
C SER A 449 -25.08 44.82 -22.78
N TYR A 450 -24.20 45.81 -22.85
CA TYR A 450 -23.52 46.21 -24.07
C TYR A 450 -22.54 45.14 -24.57
N TYR A 451 -21.60 44.70 -23.74
CA TYR A 451 -20.61 43.72 -24.12
C TYR A 451 -21.20 42.38 -24.55
N LYS A 452 -22.28 41.92 -23.88
CA LYS A 452 -23.01 40.71 -24.24
C LYS A 452 -23.58 40.74 -25.66
N ARG A 453 -23.85 41.94 -26.20
CA ARG A 453 -24.37 42.08 -27.56
C ARG A 453 -23.28 42.21 -28.60
N VAL A 454 -22.25 42.98 -28.31
CA VAL A 454 -21.20 43.28 -29.29
C VAL A 454 -20.13 42.21 -29.35
N GLY A 455 -19.86 41.51 -28.25
CA GLY A 455 -18.82 40.50 -28.19
C GLY A 455 -19.00 39.34 -29.19
N PRO A 456 -20.19 38.77 -29.38
CA PRO A 456 -20.45 37.78 -30.42
C PRO A 456 -20.16 38.27 -31.83
N ILE A 457 -20.51 39.53 -32.15
CA ILE A 457 -20.29 40.12 -33.48
C ILE A 457 -18.81 40.14 -33.83
N ILE A 458 -17.98 40.59 -32.89
CA ILE A 458 -16.53 40.59 -33.08
C ILE A 458 -16.02 39.19 -33.42
N ARG A 459 -16.47 38.16 -32.69
CA ARG A 459 -16.08 36.76 -32.93
C ARG A 459 -16.62 36.22 -34.26
N ASN A 460 -17.83 36.58 -34.66
CA ASN A 460 -18.42 36.11 -35.92
C ASN A 460 -17.68 36.64 -37.16
N HIS A 461 -16.99 37.77 -37.00
CA HIS A 461 -16.14 38.35 -38.03
C HIS A 461 -14.66 38.03 -37.86
N ASP A 462 -14.34 36.89 -37.25
CA ASP A 462 -12.96 36.37 -37.05
C ASP A 462 -12.06 37.33 -36.21
N GLY A 463 -12.68 38.27 -35.46
CA GLY A 463 -11.98 39.11 -34.51
C GLY A 463 -12.04 38.57 -33.09
N PHE A 464 -11.22 39.11 -32.22
CA PHE A 464 -11.27 38.85 -30.79
C PHE A 464 -10.99 40.12 -30.00
N ILE A 465 -11.63 40.22 -28.80
CA ILE A 465 -11.39 41.34 -27.88
C ILE A 465 -10.10 41.06 -27.12
N ASP A 466 -9.14 41.96 -27.25
CA ASP A 466 -7.86 41.90 -26.53
C ASP A 466 -8.01 42.39 -25.09
N LYS A 467 -8.64 43.53 -24.93
CA LYS A 467 -8.90 44.13 -23.59
C LYS A 467 -10.14 44.98 -23.56
N TYR A 468 -10.76 45.07 -22.40
CA TYR A 468 -11.82 45.99 -22.09
C TYR A 468 -11.23 47.26 -21.48
N LEU A 469 -11.66 48.41 -21.95
CA LEU A 469 -11.16 49.76 -21.60
C LEU A 469 -12.22 50.58 -20.86
N GLY A 470 -12.80 49.98 -19.80
CA GLY A 470 -13.91 50.61 -19.09
C GLY A 470 -15.23 50.47 -19.84
N ASP A 471 -15.68 51.44 -20.55
CA ASP A 471 -16.91 51.49 -21.36
C ASP A 471 -16.68 51.11 -22.82
N GLY A 472 -15.42 51.03 -23.25
CA GLY A 472 -15.00 50.56 -24.57
C GLY A 472 -14.20 49.29 -24.53
N PHE A 473 -13.76 48.84 -25.69
CA PHE A 473 -12.84 47.72 -25.84
C PHE A 473 -11.90 47.89 -27.03
N MET A 474 -10.78 47.17 -26.97
CA MET A 474 -9.89 47.00 -28.10
C MET A 474 -10.08 45.57 -28.64
N ALA A 475 -10.34 45.48 -29.96
CA ALA A 475 -10.43 44.20 -30.65
C ALA A 475 -9.42 44.11 -31.80
N LEU A 476 -8.95 42.92 -32.06
CA LEU A 476 -8.00 42.60 -33.09
C LEU A 476 -8.67 41.73 -34.18
N PHE A 477 -8.37 42.03 -35.44
CA PHE A 477 -8.90 41.30 -36.60
C PHE A 477 -7.72 40.84 -37.48
N PRO A 478 -7.32 39.61 -37.35
CA PRO A 478 -6.19 39.03 -38.09
C PRO A 478 -6.39 38.91 -39.61
N LYS A 479 -7.63 39.00 -40.06
CA LYS A 479 -8.02 38.96 -41.49
C LYS A 479 -8.12 40.37 -42.12
N GLY A 480 -7.64 41.40 -41.43
CA GLY A 480 -7.49 42.75 -41.95
C GLY A 480 -8.72 43.63 -41.82
N ALA A 481 -8.65 44.84 -42.42
CA ALA A 481 -9.61 45.92 -42.25
C ALA A 481 -11.03 45.61 -42.73
N ALA A 482 -11.20 44.77 -43.75
CA ALA A 482 -12.51 44.45 -44.29
C ALA A 482 -13.42 43.74 -43.26
N THR A 483 -12.83 42.79 -42.52
CA THR A 483 -13.58 42.06 -41.46
C THR A 483 -13.86 42.95 -40.28
N ALA A 484 -12.97 43.84 -39.90
CA ALA A 484 -13.16 44.84 -38.86
C ALA A 484 -14.29 45.82 -39.21
N LEU A 485 -14.34 46.29 -40.48
CA LEU A 485 -15.36 47.18 -40.95
C LEU A 485 -16.76 46.49 -40.97
N ALA A 486 -16.80 45.25 -41.46
CA ALA A 486 -18.04 44.46 -41.45
C ALA A 486 -18.58 44.26 -40.01
N ALA A 487 -17.71 43.93 -39.07
CA ALA A 487 -18.07 43.83 -37.65
C ALA A 487 -18.59 45.18 -37.08
N ALA A 488 -17.94 46.29 -37.44
CA ALA A 488 -18.38 47.63 -37.00
C ALA A 488 -19.79 47.99 -37.51
N ILE A 489 -20.09 47.68 -38.79
CA ILE A 489 -21.40 47.91 -39.38
C ILE A 489 -22.47 47.07 -38.67
N GLU A 490 -22.25 45.74 -38.53
CA GLU A 490 -23.19 44.84 -37.83
C GLU A 490 -23.40 45.28 -36.36
N MET A 491 -22.32 45.74 -35.71
CA MET A 491 -22.43 46.27 -34.35
C MET A 491 -23.31 47.52 -34.27
N GLN A 492 -23.17 48.47 -35.21
CA GLN A 492 -24.02 49.66 -35.27
C GLN A 492 -25.49 49.31 -35.55
N ASP A 493 -25.76 48.36 -36.44
CA ASP A 493 -27.13 47.92 -36.75
C ASP A 493 -27.76 47.20 -35.54
N THR A 494 -27.00 46.35 -34.87
CA THR A 494 -27.43 45.67 -33.62
C THR A 494 -27.75 46.69 -32.52
N LEU A 495 -26.92 47.72 -32.36
CA LEU A 495 -27.15 48.77 -31.38
C LEU A 495 -28.37 49.64 -31.73
N LYS A 496 -28.59 49.89 -33.02
CA LYS A 496 -29.78 50.60 -33.50
C LYS A 496 -31.08 49.86 -33.16
N ALA A 497 -31.11 48.52 -33.42
CA ALA A 497 -32.23 47.68 -33.03
C ALA A 497 -32.40 47.63 -31.50
N TYR A 498 -31.31 47.51 -30.75
CA TYR A 498 -31.35 47.54 -29.28
C TYR A 498 -31.83 48.88 -28.72
N ASN A 499 -31.46 49.97 -29.32
CA ASN A 499 -31.92 51.29 -28.92
C ASN A 499 -33.42 51.46 -29.10
N GLY A 500 -34.04 50.91 -30.11
CA GLY A 500 -35.51 50.85 -30.23
C GLY A 500 -36.18 50.21 -29.01
N PHE A 501 -35.65 49.09 -28.55
CA PHE A 501 -36.10 48.39 -27.35
C PHE A 501 -35.85 49.20 -26.05
N ARG A 502 -34.69 49.89 -25.96
CA ARG A 502 -34.35 50.75 -24.82
C ARG A 502 -35.33 51.93 -24.67
N ILE A 503 -35.59 52.64 -25.79
CA ILE A 503 -36.47 53.77 -25.82
C ILE A 503 -37.89 53.40 -25.37
N GLN A 504 -38.41 52.28 -25.84
CA GLN A 504 -39.72 51.75 -25.43
C GLN A 504 -39.82 51.48 -23.91
N ARG A 505 -38.71 51.27 -23.23
CA ARG A 505 -38.63 51.06 -21.79
C ARG A 505 -38.19 52.30 -21.01
N GLY A 506 -38.11 53.44 -21.64
CA GLY A 506 -37.73 54.71 -20.99
C GLY A 506 -36.20 54.87 -20.75
N TYR A 507 -35.41 54.04 -21.34
CA TYR A 507 -33.93 54.15 -21.22
C TYR A 507 -33.36 55.03 -22.35
N ARG A 508 -32.30 55.79 -22.04
CA ARG A 508 -31.56 56.55 -23.05
C ARG A 508 -30.88 55.63 -24.07
N PRO A 509 -30.88 55.97 -25.36
CA PRO A 509 -30.17 55.18 -26.40
C PRO A 509 -28.66 55.17 -26.16
N ILE A 510 -27.99 54.12 -26.64
CA ILE A 510 -26.52 53.96 -26.61
C ILE A 510 -25.99 54.40 -27.97
N GLN A 511 -25.00 55.28 -27.97
CA GLN A 511 -24.22 55.65 -29.16
C GLN A 511 -22.77 55.19 -28.91
N VAL A 512 -22.16 54.57 -29.90
CA VAL A 512 -20.80 54.04 -29.81
C VAL A 512 -19.96 54.60 -30.94
N GLY A 513 -18.82 55.18 -30.57
CA GLY A 513 -17.75 55.53 -31.52
C GLY A 513 -16.91 54.31 -31.83
N VAL A 514 -16.54 54.13 -33.10
CA VAL A 514 -15.68 53.04 -33.54
C VAL A 514 -14.55 53.65 -34.35
N GLY A 515 -13.31 53.35 -33.96
CA GLY A 515 -12.10 53.67 -34.71
C GLY A 515 -11.44 52.38 -35.17
N ILE A 516 -11.05 52.28 -36.44
CA ILE A 516 -10.36 51.14 -37.03
C ILE A 516 -9.06 51.63 -37.65
N HIS A 517 -7.99 50.94 -37.34
CA HIS A 517 -6.67 51.15 -37.97
C HIS A 517 -6.12 49.81 -38.48
N SER A 518 -5.52 49.80 -39.64
CA SER A 518 -4.89 48.61 -40.24
C SER A 518 -3.43 48.90 -40.50
N GLY A 519 -2.57 47.95 -40.22
CA GLY A 519 -1.15 48.05 -40.43
C GLY A 519 -0.48 46.67 -40.44
#